data_9bec6bd72851dd6d09dbf201c93c2bcd
#
_entry.id   9bec6bd72851dd6d09dbf201c93c2bcd
#
_cell.length_a   1.000
_cell.length_b   1.000
_cell.length_c   1.000
_cell.angle_alpha   90.00
_cell.angle_beta   90.00
_cell.angle_gamma   90.00
#
_symmetry.space_group_name_H-M   'P 1'
#
loop_
_entity.id
_entity.type
_entity.pdbx_description
1 polymer ?
#
loop_
_entity_poly.entity_id
_entity_poly.type
_entity_poly.pdbx_seq_one_letter_code
_entity_poly.pdbx_strand_id
1 'polypeptide(L)'
;MNPVEDKYVLDVSETETVVQRINEYNEAIKAAAASKNLALADVHGFLNNVKDGVRINGLAVSAKYITGNAFSLDGIHLTPIGNALMANIFISAINSKYGSKIPQVDVAKYRGVKMPDTAPATK
;
A
#
# COMPACT_ATOMS: atom_id res chain seq x y z
N MET A 1 -16.51 -9.66 -30.24
CA MET A 1 -15.43 -9.25 -29.32
C MET A 1 -14.58 -10.47 -29.13
N ASN A 2 -13.28 -10.42 -29.42
CA ASN A 2 -12.41 -11.58 -29.19
C ASN A 2 -12.04 -11.64 -27.69
N PRO A 3 -12.18 -12.78 -27.02
CA PRO A 3 -11.72 -12.92 -25.64
C PRO A 3 -10.19 -12.73 -25.56
N VAL A 4 -9.71 -12.28 -24.40
CA VAL A 4 -8.28 -12.23 -24.14
C VAL A 4 -7.76 -13.67 -24.05
N GLU A 5 -6.63 -13.96 -24.69
CA GLU A 5 -6.02 -15.29 -24.64
C GLU A 5 -5.49 -15.59 -23.23
N ASP A 6 -5.61 -16.84 -22.76
CA ASP A 6 -5.24 -17.27 -21.40
C ASP A 6 -3.81 -16.89 -21.01
N LYS A 7 -2.88 -16.90 -21.97
CA LYS A 7 -1.47 -16.51 -21.75
C LYS A 7 -1.27 -15.07 -21.27
N TYR A 8 -2.30 -14.20 -21.34
CA TYR A 8 -2.26 -12.80 -20.89
C TYR A 8 -3.07 -12.56 -19.62
N VAL A 9 -3.67 -13.58 -19.03
CA VAL A 9 -4.57 -13.49 -17.88
C VAL A 9 -4.20 -14.56 -16.87
N LEU A 10 -4.08 -14.20 -15.60
CA LEU A 10 -3.95 -15.21 -14.54
C LEU A 10 -5.31 -15.89 -14.34
N ASP A 11 -5.33 -17.22 -14.36
CA ASP A 11 -6.49 -18.00 -13.96
C ASP A 11 -6.62 -18.06 -12.42
N VAL A 12 -7.68 -18.70 -11.94
CA VAL A 12 -7.94 -18.79 -10.49
C VAL A 12 -6.83 -19.56 -9.78
N SER A 13 -6.36 -20.68 -10.37
CA SER A 13 -5.35 -21.55 -9.76
C SER A 13 -3.98 -20.89 -9.72
N GLU A 14 -3.63 -20.12 -10.74
CA GLU A 14 -2.41 -19.31 -10.78
C GLU A 14 -2.46 -18.18 -9.74
N THR A 15 -3.61 -17.52 -9.62
CA THR A 15 -3.83 -16.48 -8.61
C THR A 15 -3.71 -17.05 -7.19
N GLU A 16 -4.31 -18.20 -6.91
CA GLU A 16 -4.19 -18.90 -5.62
C GLU A 16 -2.73 -19.26 -5.32
N THR A 17 -2.01 -19.77 -6.32
CA THR A 17 -0.58 -20.09 -6.19
C THR A 17 0.24 -18.85 -5.83
N VAL A 18 0.01 -17.72 -6.49
CA VAL A 18 0.70 -16.45 -6.19
C VAL A 18 0.40 -16.00 -4.76
N VAL A 19 -0.87 -16.01 -4.34
CA VAL A 19 -1.27 -15.62 -2.98
C VAL A 19 -0.62 -16.53 -1.94
N GLN A 20 -0.62 -17.84 -2.17
CA GLN A 20 0.04 -18.79 -1.27
C GLN A 20 1.54 -18.48 -1.13
N ARG A 21 2.25 -18.25 -2.23
CA ARG A 21 3.68 -17.94 -2.20
C ARG A 21 3.98 -16.63 -1.47
N ILE A 22 3.14 -15.60 -1.67
CA ILE A 22 3.28 -14.34 -0.93
C ILE A 22 3.14 -14.58 0.57
N ASN A 23 2.19 -15.38 1.00
CA ASN A 23 2.01 -15.72 2.41
C ASN A 23 3.22 -16.49 2.97
N GLU A 24 3.72 -17.49 2.25
CA GLU A 24 4.91 -18.26 2.65
C GLU A 24 6.14 -17.33 2.79
N TYR A 25 6.36 -16.40 1.87
CA TYR A 25 7.45 -15.42 1.98
C TYR A 25 7.27 -14.50 3.19
N ASN A 26 6.07 -14.02 3.45
CA ASN A 26 5.82 -13.17 4.63
C ASN A 26 6.06 -13.93 5.94
N GLU A 27 5.69 -15.20 6.04
CA GLU A 27 6.00 -16.02 7.21
C GLU A 27 7.52 -16.24 7.37
N ALA A 28 8.23 -16.50 6.29
CA ALA A 28 9.69 -16.63 6.33
C ALA A 28 10.37 -15.31 6.80
N ILE A 29 9.89 -14.15 6.31
CA ILE A 29 10.37 -12.83 6.73
C ILE A 29 10.10 -12.59 8.21
N LYS A 30 8.89 -12.92 8.71
CA LYS A 30 8.54 -12.81 10.13
C LYS A 30 9.46 -13.68 11.00
N ALA A 31 9.67 -14.93 10.60
CA ALA A 31 10.54 -15.86 11.31
C ALA A 31 12.00 -15.36 11.35
N ALA A 32 12.50 -14.86 10.23
CA ALA A 32 13.84 -14.29 10.13
C ALA A 32 14.00 -13.04 11.04
N ALA A 33 13.02 -12.12 11.01
CA ALA A 33 13.01 -10.94 11.86
C ALA A 33 12.99 -11.32 13.35
N ALA A 34 12.15 -12.29 13.73
CA ALA A 34 12.06 -12.78 15.10
C ALA A 34 13.38 -13.43 15.55
N SER A 35 13.99 -14.29 14.73
CA SER A 35 15.25 -14.99 15.05
C SER A 35 16.44 -14.05 15.24
N LYS A 36 16.42 -12.90 14.61
CA LYS A 36 17.45 -11.85 14.68
C LYS A 36 17.06 -10.69 15.58
N ASN A 37 15.89 -10.76 16.23
CA ASN A 37 15.37 -9.71 17.10
C ASN A 37 15.26 -8.34 16.39
N LEU A 38 14.85 -8.34 15.11
CA LEU A 38 14.71 -7.14 14.29
C LEU A 38 13.30 -6.55 14.33
N ALA A 39 13.18 -5.26 14.00
CA ALA A 39 11.88 -4.65 13.75
C ALA A 39 11.26 -5.25 12.48
N LEU A 40 9.95 -5.51 12.54
CA LEU A 40 9.17 -5.97 11.39
C LEU A 40 8.14 -4.90 11.02
N ALA A 41 8.23 -4.37 9.81
CA ALA A 41 7.21 -3.50 9.23
C ALA A 41 6.25 -4.36 8.38
N ASP A 42 5.05 -4.64 8.88
CA ASP A 42 4.06 -5.46 8.17
C ASP A 42 3.33 -4.62 7.10
N VAL A 43 4.04 -4.39 6.00
CA VAL A 43 3.52 -3.66 4.83
C VAL A 43 2.38 -4.42 4.17
N HIS A 44 2.48 -5.75 4.07
CA HIS A 44 1.45 -6.59 3.46
C HIS A 44 0.12 -6.50 4.23
N GLY A 45 0.16 -6.65 5.56
CA GLY A 45 -1.02 -6.48 6.39
C GLY A 45 -1.62 -5.08 6.29
N PHE A 46 -0.78 -4.04 6.26
CA PHE A 46 -1.25 -2.67 6.06
C PHE A 46 -1.96 -2.47 4.72
N LEU A 47 -1.37 -2.93 3.61
CA LEU A 47 -1.97 -2.78 2.28
C LEU A 47 -3.31 -3.54 2.17
N ASN A 48 -3.44 -4.70 2.82
CA ASN A 48 -4.72 -5.40 2.90
C ASN A 48 -5.78 -4.59 3.66
N ASN A 49 -5.41 -3.89 4.74
CA ASN A 49 -6.33 -2.98 5.44
C ASN A 49 -6.71 -1.76 4.58
N VAL A 50 -5.76 -1.21 3.82
CA VAL A 50 -6.01 -0.08 2.92
C VAL A 50 -6.93 -0.46 1.76
N LYS A 51 -7.00 -1.73 1.38
CA LYS A 51 -7.89 -2.22 0.32
C LYS A 51 -9.34 -1.81 0.58
N ASP A 52 -9.80 -1.94 1.82
CA ASP A 52 -11.18 -1.63 2.22
C ASP A 52 -11.38 -0.15 2.60
N GLY A 53 -10.30 0.60 2.68
CA GLY A 53 -10.28 2.01 3.02
C GLY A 53 -10.01 2.29 4.49
N VAL A 54 -9.14 3.24 4.73
CA VAL A 54 -8.79 3.72 6.07
C VAL A 54 -8.95 5.23 6.15
N ARG A 55 -9.26 5.76 7.34
CA ARG A 55 -9.22 7.19 7.62
C ARG A 55 -8.00 7.51 8.47
N ILE A 56 -7.13 8.36 7.95
CA ILE A 56 -5.89 8.78 8.63
C ILE A 56 -5.84 10.30 8.62
N ASN A 57 -5.81 10.92 9.80
CA ASN A 57 -5.85 12.39 9.96
C ASN A 57 -6.98 13.07 9.15
N GLY A 58 -8.15 12.43 9.09
CA GLY A 58 -9.31 12.93 8.34
C GLY A 58 -9.30 12.61 6.84
N LEU A 59 -8.19 12.16 6.29
CA LEU A 59 -8.08 11.73 4.88
C LEU A 59 -8.61 10.30 4.71
N ALA A 60 -9.47 10.11 3.71
CA ALA A 60 -9.87 8.78 3.28
C ALA A 60 -8.84 8.25 2.27
N VAL A 61 -8.25 7.10 2.56
CA VAL A 61 -7.26 6.44 1.70
C VAL A 61 -7.69 5.00 1.47
N SER A 62 -7.66 4.56 0.23
CA SER A 62 -7.99 3.17 -0.15
C SER A 62 -7.17 2.74 -1.36
N ALA A 63 -7.24 1.45 -1.69
CA ALA A 63 -6.64 0.91 -2.90
C ALA A 63 -7.48 1.13 -4.17
N LYS A 64 -8.63 1.84 -4.08
CA LYS A 64 -9.46 2.12 -5.26
C LYS A 64 -8.65 2.87 -6.31
N TYR A 65 -8.69 2.36 -7.53
CA TYR A 65 -8.00 2.98 -8.66
C TYR A 65 -8.46 4.44 -8.84
N ILE A 66 -7.53 5.34 -9.07
CA ILE A 66 -7.71 6.79 -9.23
C ILE A 66 -8.21 7.50 -7.96
N THR A 67 -9.29 7.03 -7.34
CA THR A 67 -10.00 7.75 -6.27
C THR A 67 -9.52 7.39 -4.86
N GLY A 68 -8.74 6.32 -4.73
CA GLY A 68 -8.33 5.81 -3.42
C GLY A 68 -7.15 6.53 -2.78
N ASN A 69 -6.44 7.35 -3.52
CA ASN A 69 -5.28 8.12 -3.08
C ASN A 69 -4.04 7.34 -2.64
N ALA A 70 -4.11 6.02 -2.45
CA ALA A 70 -2.94 5.21 -2.06
C ALA A 70 -1.99 4.97 -3.24
N PHE A 71 -2.55 4.59 -4.40
CA PHE A 71 -1.79 4.22 -5.59
C PHE A 71 -1.87 5.28 -6.68
N SER A 72 -0.80 5.39 -7.47
CA SER A 72 -0.73 6.26 -8.64
C SER A 72 -1.57 5.73 -9.81
N LEU A 73 -1.57 6.44 -10.93
CA LEU A 73 -2.35 6.07 -12.10
C LEU A 73 -1.88 4.78 -12.80
N ASP A 74 -0.70 4.28 -12.46
CA ASP A 74 -0.23 2.97 -12.95
C ASP A 74 -0.77 1.79 -12.13
N GLY A 75 -1.44 2.07 -10.99
CA GLY A 75 -2.02 1.05 -10.11
C GLY A 75 -0.99 0.24 -9.31
N ILE A 76 0.29 0.58 -9.39
CA ILE A 76 1.41 -0.16 -8.77
C ILE A 76 2.18 0.73 -7.80
N HIS A 77 2.68 1.88 -8.25
CA HIS A 77 3.45 2.79 -7.42
C HIS A 77 2.55 3.58 -6.49
N LEU A 78 3.06 3.87 -5.30
CA LEU A 78 2.33 4.68 -4.32
C LEU A 78 2.36 6.17 -4.71
N THR A 79 1.28 6.87 -4.40
CA THR A 79 1.26 8.34 -4.41
C THR A 79 2.14 8.92 -3.30
N PRO A 80 2.41 10.24 -3.27
CA PRO A 80 3.06 10.86 -2.12
C PRO A 80 2.35 10.58 -0.78
N ILE A 81 1.01 10.56 -0.73
CA ILE A 81 0.25 10.12 0.47
C ILE A 81 0.55 8.66 0.81
N GLY A 82 0.49 7.76 -0.19
CA GLY A 82 0.79 6.35 0.01
C GLY A 82 2.20 6.12 0.54
N ASN A 83 3.18 6.83 0.02
CA ASN A 83 4.56 6.77 0.51
C ASN A 83 4.72 7.33 1.93
N ALA A 84 4.02 8.41 2.29
CA ALA A 84 4.02 8.95 3.65
C ALA A 84 3.42 7.96 4.66
N LEU A 85 2.35 7.27 4.28
CA LEU A 85 1.77 6.19 5.08
C LEU A 85 2.74 5.02 5.24
N MET A 86 3.39 4.60 4.16
CA MET A 86 4.41 3.56 4.19
C MET A 86 5.55 3.93 5.13
N ALA A 87 6.07 5.17 5.06
CA ALA A 87 7.11 5.65 5.95
C ALA A 87 6.70 5.54 7.42
N ASN A 88 5.45 5.87 7.75
CA ASN A 88 4.94 5.77 9.11
C ASN A 88 4.85 4.34 9.64
N ILE A 89 4.64 3.35 8.78
CA ILE A 89 4.68 1.93 9.17
C ILE A 89 6.10 1.55 9.61
N PHE A 90 7.10 1.92 8.83
CA PHE A 90 8.50 1.68 9.17
C PHE A 90 8.90 2.41 10.46
N ILE A 91 8.55 3.70 10.57
CA ILE A 91 8.80 4.50 11.79
C ILE A 91 8.17 3.85 13.02
N SER A 92 6.91 3.41 12.91
CA SER A 92 6.20 2.75 14.01
C SER A 92 6.88 1.44 14.41
N ALA A 93 7.27 0.61 13.45
CA ALA A 93 7.96 -0.64 13.72
C ALA A 93 9.32 -0.41 14.40
N ILE A 94 10.09 0.57 13.94
CA ILE A 94 11.39 0.95 14.52
C ILE A 94 11.21 1.49 15.95
N ASN A 95 10.29 2.44 16.12
CA ASN A 95 10.03 3.04 17.43
C ASN A 95 9.58 1.98 18.46
N SER A 96 8.66 1.09 18.06
CA SER A 96 8.16 0.03 18.90
C SER A 96 9.26 -0.97 19.30
N LYS A 97 10.09 -1.35 18.33
CA LYS A 97 11.12 -2.40 18.55
C LYS A 97 12.32 -1.90 19.34
N TYR A 98 12.77 -0.69 19.04
CA TYR A 98 14.04 -0.16 19.56
C TYR A 98 13.86 0.95 20.60
N GLY A 99 12.63 1.28 20.98
CA GLY A 99 12.33 2.36 21.93
C GLY A 99 12.74 3.75 21.41
N SER A 100 12.90 3.89 20.10
CA SER A 100 13.24 5.17 19.48
C SER A 100 12.03 6.12 19.44
N LYS A 101 12.29 7.40 19.19
CA LYS A 101 11.26 8.46 19.14
C LYS A 101 11.32 9.22 17.81
N ILE A 102 11.41 8.49 16.71
CA ILE A 102 11.39 9.09 15.38
C ILE A 102 9.99 9.67 15.14
N PRO A 103 9.88 10.98 14.81
CA PRO A 103 8.58 11.59 14.56
C PRO A 103 7.93 10.98 13.32
N GLN A 104 6.62 10.76 13.39
CA GLN A 104 5.86 10.33 12.22
C GLN A 104 5.71 11.46 11.20
N VAL A 105 5.61 11.06 9.95
CA VAL A 105 5.35 11.97 8.83
C VAL A 105 3.88 12.43 8.90
N ASP A 106 3.65 13.72 8.77
CA ASP A 106 2.30 14.27 8.65
C ASP A 106 1.76 13.99 7.23
N VAL A 107 0.93 12.96 7.14
CA VAL A 107 0.36 12.48 5.87
C VAL A 107 -0.47 13.56 5.16
N ALA A 108 -1.11 14.46 5.92
CA ALA A 108 -1.95 15.52 5.36
C ALA A 108 -1.16 16.56 4.53
N LYS A 109 0.16 16.63 4.68
CA LYS A 109 1.04 17.50 3.88
C LYS A 109 1.34 16.96 2.48
N TYR A 110 0.93 15.74 2.18
CA TYR A 110 1.23 15.09 0.92
C TYR A 110 -0.03 14.98 0.05
N ARG A 111 0.15 14.99 -1.26
CA ARG A 111 -0.94 14.87 -2.22
C ARG A 111 -1.18 13.42 -2.64
N GLY A 112 -2.45 13.11 -2.95
CA GLY A 112 -2.84 11.90 -3.68
C GLY A 112 -2.73 12.08 -5.20
N VAL A 113 -3.61 11.40 -5.93
CA VAL A 113 -3.75 11.57 -7.38
C VAL A 113 -4.28 12.98 -7.66
N LYS A 114 -3.55 13.72 -8.51
CA LYS A 114 -4.03 15.02 -9.01
C LYS A 114 -4.87 14.77 -10.25
N MET A 115 -6.17 15.03 -10.14
CA MET A 115 -7.04 15.08 -11.32
C MET A 115 -6.85 16.41 -12.05
N PRO A 116 -6.87 16.41 -13.38
CA PRO A 116 -6.93 17.68 -14.13
C PRO A 116 -8.19 18.45 -13.74
N ASP A 117 -8.08 19.76 -13.64
CA ASP A 117 -9.25 20.62 -13.47
C ASP A 117 -10.13 20.50 -14.70
N THR A 118 -11.23 19.76 -14.57
CA THR A 118 -12.19 19.53 -15.66
C THR A 118 -13.26 20.61 -15.76
N ALA A 119 -13.13 21.71 -15.05
CA ALA A 119 -14.00 22.85 -15.25
C ALA A 119 -13.73 23.43 -16.66
N PRO A 120 -14.69 23.37 -17.61
CA PRO A 120 -14.55 24.10 -18.86
C PRO A 120 -14.41 25.58 -18.50
N ALA A 121 -13.41 26.23 -19.06
CA ALA A 121 -13.30 27.68 -18.95
C ALA A 121 -14.63 28.28 -19.43
N THR A 122 -15.40 28.82 -18.51
CA THR A 122 -16.58 29.64 -18.87
C THR A 122 -16.04 30.84 -19.64
N LYS A 123 -16.30 30.84 -20.95
CA LYS A 123 -16.09 32.00 -21.79
C LYS A 123 -17.10 33.07 -21.44
#